data_df845f74c659281457e15be0d0f9b0f2
#
_entry.id   df845f74c659281457e15be0d0f9b0f2
#
_cell.length_a   1.000
_cell.length_b   1.000
_cell.length_c   1.000
_cell.angle_alpha   90.00
_cell.angle_beta   90.00
_cell.angle_gamma   90.00
#
_symmetry.space_group_name_H-M   'P 1'
#
loop_
_entity.id
_entity.type
_entity.pdbx_description
1 polymer ?
#
loop_
_entity_poly.entity_id
_entity_poly.type
_entity_poly.pdbx_seq_one_letter_code
_entity_poly.pdbx_strand_id
1 'polypeptide(L)'
;RMALYEPGLGYYANSRSKFGVMPEQGSDFVTAPELSPVFGELVAAQVQDAFVHTQTSEVWEFGAGTGALAEQLLSTLGPACTRYTIVDVSGSLRLRQQERLARFGDQVQWADSLPAQMQGVVVGNEVLDAMPVKLLLRQQGVWQERGVVVGSVSEDGENIRFAWAERPTQLRPPVEPELPPEAEYLTEIHPQGEAFVATLADRITRGAVLLIDYGFGEPEYYHPQRHMGTLVCHHLHQVDSDPLVLVGLKDITAHVNFTGTAVAAQDAGMDVLGYTTQAHFLINCGLGAKLDQLEVIARSKAAKLMMEHEMGEFFKAIMLSKGVEIWEPVGFVQGDRMHRL
;
A
#
# COMPACT_ATOMS: atom_id res chain seq x y z
N ARG A 1 -12.73 -5.39 -7.03
CA ARG A 1 -12.49 -6.53 -6.13
C ARG A 1 -12.32 -7.85 -6.89
N MET A 2 -13.31 -8.32 -7.67
CA MET A 2 -13.19 -9.60 -8.41
C MET A 2 -12.02 -9.61 -9.37
N ALA A 3 -11.80 -8.53 -10.11
CA ALA A 3 -10.65 -8.40 -11.02
C ALA A 3 -9.29 -8.58 -10.36
N LEU A 4 -9.17 -8.28 -9.06
CA LEU A 4 -7.92 -8.41 -8.31
C LEU A 4 -7.85 -9.73 -7.50
N TYR A 5 -8.97 -10.16 -6.89
CA TYR A 5 -8.94 -11.16 -5.82
C TYR A 5 -9.83 -12.38 -6.06
N GLU A 6 -10.51 -12.52 -7.23
CA GLU A 6 -11.30 -13.75 -7.51
C GLU A 6 -10.38 -14.97 -7.60
N PRO A 7 -10.62 -16.03 -6.81
CA PRO A 7 -9.76 -17.20 -6.80
C PRO A 7 -9.49 -17.77 -8.20
N GLY A 8 -8.24 -17.89 -8.58
CA GLY A 8 -7.77 -18.42 -9.86
C GLY A 8 -7.92 -17.48 -11.07
N LEU A 9 -8.69 -16.39 -10.96
CA LEU A 9 -8.97 -15.46 -12.06
C LEU A 9 -8.44 -14.04 -11.79
N GLY A 10 -8.53 -13.58 -10.56
CA GLY A 10 -8.12 -12.24 -10.17
C GLY A 10 -6.61 -12.05 -10.26
N TYR A 11 -6.19 -10.81 -10.49
CA TYR A 11 -4.79 -10.45 -10.70
C TYR A 11 -3.87 -11.01 -9.59
N TYR A 12 -4.17 -10.79 -8.32
CA TYR A 12 -3.37 -11.31 -7.21
C TYR A 12 -3.62 -12.80 -6.91
N ALA A 13 -4.74 -13.36 -7.38
CA ALA A 13 -5.15 -14.74 -7.08
C ALA A 13 -4.84 -15.74 -8.20
N ASN A 14 -4.34 -15.30 -9.36
CA ASN A 14 -3.93 -16.19 -10.45
C ASN A 14 -2.44 -16.58 -10.37
N SER A 15 -2.00 -17.54 -11.17
CA SER A 15 -0.65 -18.11 -11.15
C SER A 15 0.38 -17.35 -12.00
N ARG A 16 0.03 -16.20 -12.58
CA ARG A 16 0.96 -15.45 -13.46
C ARG A 16 2.05 -14.74 -12.68
N SER A 17 3.20 -14.54 -13.33
CA SER A 17 4.28 -13.68 -12.79
C SER A 17 3.83 -12.20 -12.86
N LYS A 18 4.03 -11.45 -11.80
CA LYS A 18 3.55 -10.05 -11.66
C LYS A 18 4.66 -9.08 -11.29
N PHE A 19 5.66 -9.55 -10.57
CA PHE A 19 6.74 -8.75 -10.03
C PHE A 19 8.08 -9.10 -10.69
N GLY A 20 8.87 -8.09 -11.00
CA GLY A 20 10.21 -8.23 -11.58
C GLY A 20 10.73 -6.90 -12.13
N VAL A 21 12.00 -6.88 -12.53
CA VAL A 21 12.68 -5.67 -12.97
C VAL A 21 12.48 -5.40 -14.48
N MET A 22 12.10 -6.42 -15.26
CA MET A 22 12.02 -6.34 -16.72
C MET A 22 10.67 -6.86 -17.23
N PRO A 23 10.06 -6.18 -18.22
CA PRO A 23 8.78 -6.61 -18.82
C PRO A 23 8.84 -8.02 -19.42
N GLU A 24 10.01 -8.42 -19.97
CA GLU A 24 10.22 -9.74 -20.55
C GLU A 24 10.10 -10.88 -19.53
N GLN A 25 10.20 -10.56 -18.24
CA GLN A 25 9.98 -11.50 -17.12
C GLN A 25 8.51 -11.57 -16.71
N GLY A 26 7.61 -10.84 -17.39
CA GLY A 26 6.19 -10.80 -17.09
C GLY A 26 5.86 -9.91 -15.88
N SER A 27 6.72 -8.95 -15.55
CA SER A 27 6.45 -7.99 -14.47
C SER A 27 5.65 -6.80 -14.99
N ASP A 28 4.78 -6.26 -14.15
CA ASP A 28 3.93 -5.12 -14.49
C ASP A 28 4.48 -3.80 -13.91
N PHE A 29 5.22 -3.87 -12.80
CA PHE A 29 5.83 -2.71 -12.13
C PHE A 29 6.99 -3.11 -11.21
N VAL A 30 7.74 -2.12 -10.73
CA VAL A 30 8.86 -2.29 -9.78
C VAL A 30 8.54 -1.57 -8.48
N THR A 31 8.52 -2.29 -7.38
CA THR A 31 8.34 -1.73 -6.04
C THR A 31 9.66 -1.24 -5.43
N ALA A 32 9.58 -0.39 -4.40
CA ALA A 32 10.76 0.15 -3.72
C ALA A 32 11.76 -0.93 -3.22
N PRO A 33 11.33 -2.05 -2.61
CA PRO A 33 12.23 -3.14 -2.20
C PRO A 33 12.94 -3.82 -3.37
N GLU A 34 12.28 -3.95 -4.54
CA GLU A 34 12.89 -4.55 -5.73
C GLU A 34 13.85 -3.58 -6.44
N LEU A 35 13.63 -2.28 -6.31
CA LEU A 35 14.48 -1.26 -6.90
C LEU A 35 15.85 -1.21 -6.21
N SER A 36 15.87 -1.25 -4.87
CA SER A 36 17.10 -1.17 -4.08
C SER A 36 16.97 -1.82 -2.71
N PRO A 37 17.93 -2.68 -2.30
CA PRO A 37 17.94 -3.27 -0.96
C PRO A 37 18.11 -2.22 0.15
N VAL A 38 18.61 -1.03 -0.16
CA VAL A 38 18.72 0.08 0.77
C VAL A 38 17.36 0.46 1.37
N PHE A 39 16.27 0.28 0.62
CA PHE A 39 14.92 0.54 1.13
C PHE A 39 14.63 -0.25 2.40
N GLY A 40 14.77 -1.57 2.36
CA GLY A 40 14.50 -2.40 3.53
C GLY A 40 15.52 -2.19 4.66
N GLU A 41 16.78 -1.84 4.36
CA GLU A 41 17.76 -1.48 5.40
C GLU A 41 17.31 -0.24 6.19
N LEU A 42 16.72 0.76 5.51
CA LEU A 42 16.23 1.99 6.14
C LEU A 42 14.91 1.74 6.87
N VAL A 43 13.99 0.95 6.30
CA VAL A 43 12.78 0.52 7.00
C VAL A 43 13.13 -0.27 8.26
N ALA A 44 14.19 -1.10 8.23
CA ALA A 44 14.65 -1.83 9.39
C ALA A 44 15.10 -0.91 10.54
N ALA A 45 15.66 0.27 10.24
CA ALA A 45 16.01 1.25 11.29
C ALA A 45 14.74 1.72 12.03
N GLN A 46 13.65 2.02 11.31
CA GLN A 46 12.37 2.37 11.93
C GLN A 46 11.76 1.18 12.70
N VAL A 47 11.84 -0.03 12.16
CA VAL A 47 11.35 -1.23 12.86
C VAL A 47 12.12 -1.47 14.16
N GLN A 48 13.43 -1.28 14.14
CA GLN A 48 14.25 -1.43 15.33
C GLN A 48 13.95 -0.37 16.40
N ASP A 49 13.73 0.89 15.99
CA ASP A 49 13.23 1.96 16.86
C ASP A 49 11.90 1.54 17.51
N ALA A 50 10.95 1.06 16.71
CA ALA A 50 9.67 0.59 17.21
C ALA A 50 9.80 -0.60 18.18
N PHE A 51 10.72 -1.54 17.94
CA PHE A 51 10.97 -2.67 18.88
C PHE A 51 11.35 -2.17 20.28
N VAL A 52 12.19 -1.12 20.35
CA VAL A 52 12.60 -0.54 21.64
C VAL A 52 11.40 0.03 22.38
N HIS A 53 10.57 0.83 21.70
CA HIS A 53 9.43 1.52 22.33
C HIS A 53 8.25 0.58 22.62
N THR A 54 8.00 -0.37 21.75
CA THR A 54 6.94 -1.37 21.94
C THR A 54 7.36 -2.52 22.87
N GLN A 55 8.67 -2.69 23.12
CA GLN A 55 9.23 -3.86 23.83
C GLN A 55 8.79 -5.19 23.19
N THR A 56 8.76 -5.21 21.86
CA THR A 56 8.47 -6.40 21.05
C THR A 56 9.63 -6.72 20.15
N SER A 57 9.60 -7.87 19.48
CA SER A 57 10.67 -8.32 18.57
C SER A 57 10.12 -9.10 17.38
N GLU A 58 8.84 -8.93 17.10
CA GLU A 58 8.14 -9.65 16.03
C GLU A 58 7.72 -8.65 14.93
N VAL A 59 7.84 -9.10 13.69
CA VAL A 59 7.36 -8.36 12.52
C VAL A 59 6.21 -9.12 11.86
N TRP A 60 5.20 -8.38 11.44
CA TRP A 60 4.10 -8.85 10.60
C TRP A 60 4.11 -8.06 9.30
N GLU A 61 4.36 -8.72 8.18
CA GLU A 61 4.33 -8.09 6.86
C GLU A 61 3.06 -8.50 6.10
N PHE A 62 2.34 -7.50 5.60
CA PHE A 62 1.22 -7.70 4.70
C PHE A 62 1.65 -7.42 3.27
N GLY A 63 1.21 -8.28 2.33
CA GLY A 63 1.50 -8.09 0.92
C GLY A 63 2.99 -8.17 0.58
N ALA A 64 3.71 -9.16 1.10
CA ALA A 64 5.15 -9.29 0.95
C ALA A 64 5.66 -9.44 -0.50
N GLY A 65 4.76 -9.56 -1.49
CA GLY A 65 5.10 -9.72 -2.89
C GLY A 65 6.08 -10.87 -3.12
N THR A 66 7.26 -10.58 -3.64
CA THR A 66 8.32 -11.59 -3.84
C THR A 66 9.07 -11.96 -2.57
N GLY A 67 8.83 -11.30 -1.44
CA GLY A 67 9.59 -11.42 -0.20
C GLY A 67 10.86 -10.56 -0.16
N ALA A 68 11.00 -9.57 -1.04
CA ALA A 68 12.19 -8.72 -1.10
C ALA A 68 12.35 -7.88 0.17
N LEU A 69 11.29 -7.25 0.64
CA LEU A 69 11.31 -6.46 1.88
C LEU A 69 11.58 -7.36 3.09
N ALA A 70 10.92 -8.52 3.17
CA ALA A 70 11.16 -9.50 4.23
C ALA A 70 12.64 -9.91 4.31
N GLU A 71 13.25 -10.23 3.16
CA GLU A 71 14.66 -10.60 3.08
C GLU A 71 15.59 -9.48 3.58
N GLN A 72 15.31 -8.24 3.18
CA GLN A 72 16.09 -7.07 3.58
C GLN A 72 15.96 -6.76 5.07
N LEU A 73 14.72 -6.80 5.59
CA LEU A 73 14.45 -6.59 7.01
C LEU A 73 15.12 -7.67 7.88
N LEU A 74 14.92 -8.93 7.56
CA LEU A 74 15.52 -10.05 8.29
C LEU A 74 17.05 -9.99 8.26
N SER A 75 17.64 -9.66 7.11
CA SER A 75 19.10 -9.53 6.97
C SER A 75 19.67 -8.41 7.83
N THR A 76 18.93 -7.30 7.97
CA THR A 76 19.38 -6.11 8.69
C THR A 76 19.10 -6.22 10.18
N LEU A 77 17.90 -6.68 10.57
CA LEU A 77 17.51 -6.84 11.98
C LEU A 77 18.23 -8.02 12.65
N GLY A 78 18.55 -9.06 11.89
CA GLY A 78 19.22 -10.26 12.42
C GLY A 78 18.50 -10.85 13.63
N PRO A 79 19.21 -11.10 14.74
CA PRO A 79 18.62 -11.72 15.95
C PRO A 79 17.68 -10.79 16.71
N ALA A 80 17.61 -9.49 16.41
CA ALA A 80 16.65 -8.57 17.03
C ALA A 80 15.21 -8.87 16.60
N CYS A 81 15.00 -9.44 15.42
CA CYS A 81 13.71 -9.96 14.98
C CYS A 81 13.62 -11.44 15.34
N THR A 82 12.80 -11.78 16.32
CA THR A 82 12.66 -13.18 16.79
C THR A 82 11.69 -13.98 15.94
N ARG A 83 10.72 -13.32 15.31
CA ARG A 83 9.73 -13.92 14.41
C ARG A 83 9.29 -12.94 13.36
N TYR A 84 9.22 -13.40 12.13
CA TYR A 84 8.72 -12.66 10.98
C TYR A 84 7.54 -13.42 10.37
N THR A 85 6.37 -12.82 10.40
CA THR A 85 5.14 -13.44 9.89
C THR A 85 4.66 -12.72 8.64
N ILE A 86 4.56 -13.44 7.54
CA ILE A 86 4.00 -12.93 6.28
C ILE A 86 2.51 -13.28 6.22
N VAL A 87 1.69 -12.26 5.95
CA VAL A 87 0.26 -12.40 5.68
C VAL A 87 0.03 -12.02 4.21
N ASP A 88 -0.20 -13.02 3.37
CA ASP A 88 -0.38 -12.83 1.92
C ASP A 88 -1.50 -13.72 1.40
N VAL A 89 -2.34 -13.15 0.53
CA VAL A 89 -3.49 -13.86 -0.07
C VAL A 89 -3.10 -14.68 -1.30
N SER A 90 -1.87 -14.52 -1.83
CA SER A 90 -1.41 -15.13 -3.07
C SER A 90 -0.61 -16.41 -2.82
N GLY A 91 -1.21 -17.57 -3.12
CA GLY A 91 -0.50 -18.86 -3.01
C GLY A 91 0.73 -18.99 -3.92
N SER A 92 0.73 -18.36 -5.10
CA SER A 92 1.87 -18.38 -6.03
C SER A 92 3.03 -17.53 -5.54
N LEU A 93 2.76 -16.40 -4.88
CA LEU A 93 3.80 -15.57 -4.26
C LEU A 93 4.39 -16.26 -3.04
N ARG A 94 3.58 -16.96 -2.25
CA ARG A 94 4.05 -17.72 -1.08
C ARG A 94 5.17 -18.72 -1.42
N LEU A 95 5.08 -19.42 -2.55
CA LEU A 95 6.15 -20.34 -2.98
C LEU A 95 7.46 -19.59 -3.25
N ARG A 96 7.41 -18.46 -3.92
CA ARG A 96 8.58 -17.60 -4.16
C ARG A 96 9.17 -17.04 -2.87
N GLN A 97 8.30 -16.60 -1.95
CA GLN A 97 8.71 -16.12 -0.64
C GLN A 97 9.42 -17.23 0.15
N GLN A 98 8.89 -18.45 0.15
CA GLN A 98 9.51 -19.60 0.81
C GLN A 98 10.89 -19.94 0.24
N GLU A 99 11.05 -19.90 -1.07
CA GLU A 99 12.33 -20.13 -1.72
C GLU A 99 13.35 -19.03 -1.39
N ARG A 100 12.95 -17.74 -1.50
CA ARG A 100 13.80 -16.58 -1.21
C ARG A 100 14.22 -16.53 0.26
N LEU A 101 13.33 -16.84 1.17
CA LEU A 101 13.55 -16.71 2.61
C LEU A 101 14.04 -18.00 3.28
N ALA A 102 14.30 -19.07 2.53
CA ALA A 102 14.67 -20.39 3.06
C ALA A 102 15.86 -20.34 4.04
N ARG A 103 16.80 -19.42 3.83
CA ARG A 103 18.00 -19.27 4.69
C ARG A 103 17.69 -18.81 6.11
N PHE A 104 16.52 -18.24 6.37
CA PHE A 104 16.10 -17.74 7.68
C PHE A 104 15.37 -18.81 8.52
N GLY A 105 15.07 -19.97 7.93
CA GLY A 105 14.51 -21.13 8.63
C GLY A 105 13.22 -20.80 9.39
N ASP A 106 13.13 -21.26 10.63
CA ASP A 106 11.93 -21.13 11.48
C ASP A 106 11.62 -19.70 11.94
N GLN A 107 12.53 -18.74 11.68
CA GLN A 107 12.29 -17.34 11.97
C GLN A 107 11.15 -16.77 11.11
N VAL A 108 10.91 -17.34 9.92
CA VAL A 108 9.88 -16.91 8.98
C VAL A 108 8.67 -17.84 9.01
N GLN A 109 7.50 -17.26 9.15
CA GLN A 109 6.23 -17.97 9.17
C GLN A 109 5.24 -17.33 8.21
N TRP A 110 4.25 -18.12 7.77
CA TRP A 110 3.15 -17.64 6.91
C TRP A 110 1.82 -17.87 7.62
N ALA A 111 1.00 -16.83 7.68
CA ALA A 111 -0.32 -16.88 8.26
C ALA A 111 -1.39 -16.73 7.18
N ASP A 112 -2.38 -17.62 7.20
CA ASP A 112 -3.55 -17.57 6.31
C ASP A 112 -4.70 -16.73 6.90
N SER A 113 -4.60 -16.38 8.18
CA SER A 113 -5.56 -15.56 8.92
C SER A 113 -4.87 -14.87 10.10
N LEU A 114 -5.42 -13.73 10.51
CA LEU A 114 -4.92 -13.03 11.69
C LEU A 114 -5.35 -13.74 12.97
N PRO A 115 -4.46 -13.84 13.95
CA PRO A 115 -4.80 -14.34 15.27
C PRO A 115 -5.75 -13.35 15.96
N ALA A 116 -6.40 -13.79 17.04
CA ALA A 116 -7.27 -12.95 17.83
C ALA A 116 -6.53 -11.76 18.48
N GLN A 117 -5.25 -11.96 18.82
CA GLN A 117 -4.38 -10.95 19.39
C GLN A 117 -3.01 -11.00 18.72
N MET A 118 -2.43 -9.82 18.48
CA MET A 118 -1.12 -9.62 17.89
C MET A 118 -0.27 -8.70 18.74
N GLN A 119 1.04 -8.94 18.71
CA GLN A 119 2.05 -8.02 19.22
C GLN A 119 3.16 -7.88 18.18
N GLY A 120 3.87 -6.74 18.20
CA GLY A 120 4.98 -6.51 17.29
C GLY A 120 4.78 -5.32 16.37
N VAL A 121 5.60 -5.26 15.34
CA VAL A 121 5.57 -4.21 14.33
C VAL A 121 4.95 -4.76 13.05
N VAL A 122 3.86 -4.14 12.62
CA VAL A 122 3.24 -4.40 11.32
C VAL A 122 3.90 -3.51 10.27
N VAL A 123 4.26 -4.10 9.13
CA VAL A 123 4.80 -3.39 7.98
C VAL A 123 3.94 -3.70 6.76
N GLY A 124 3.54 -2.66 6.03
CA GLY A 124 2.87 -2.78 4.74
C GLY A 124 3.43 -1.77 3.75
N ASN A 125 3.99 -2.25 2.65
CA ASN A 125 4.46 -1.43 1.55
C ASN A 125 3.60 -1.72 0.32
N GLU A 126 2.93 -0.70 -0.23
CA GLU A 126 2.02 -0.85 -1.37
C GLU A 126 0.95 -1.94 -1.10
N VAL A 127 0.18 -1.74 -0.03
CA VAL A 127 -0.87 -2.66 0.42
C VAL A 127 -2.24 -2.01 0.35
N LEU A 128 -2.34 -0.73 0.74
CA LEU A 128 -3.61 -0.02 0.79
C LEU A 128 -4.11 0.38 -0.60
N ASP A 129 -3.19 0.72 -1.52
CA ASP A 129 -3.48 1.09 -2.90
C ASP A 129 -4.16 -0.05 -3.70
N ALA A 130 -3.79 -1.30 -3.39
CA ALA A 130 -4.35 -2.51 -3.97
C ALA A 130 -5.72 -2.90 -3.38
N MET A 131 -6.15 -2.26 -2.30
CA MET A 131 -7.44 -2.55 -1.67
C MET A 131 -8.59 -1.97 -2.48
N PRO A 132 -9.67 -2.75 -2.70
CA PRO A 132 -10.80 -2.30 -3.50
C PRO A 132 -11.45 -1.04 -2.96
N VAL A 133 -11.57 -0.04 -3.82
CA VAL A 133 -12.25 1.23 -3.56
C VAL A 133 -13.69 1.20 -4.08
N LYS A 134 -14.49 2.19 -3.69
CA LYS A 134 -15.76 2.52 -4.33
C LYS A 134 -15.61 3.82 -5.10
N LEU A 135 -16.10 3.81 -6.34
CA LEU A 135 -16.12 4.99 -7.19
C LEU A 135 -17.39 5.79 -6.96
N LEU A 136 -17.24 7.08 -6.74
CA LEU A 136 -18.33 8.04 -6.63
C LEU A 136 -18.23 9.05 -7.76
N LEU A 137 -19.30 9.15 -8.54
CA LEU A 137 -19.43 10.11 -9.62
C LEU A 137 -20.45 11.19 -9.24
N ARG A 138 -20.03 12.45 -9.30
CA ARG A 138 -20.93 13.60 -9.18
C ARG A 138 -21.26 14.14 -10.57
N GLN A 139 -22.54 14.15 -10.91
CA GLN A 139 -23.03 14.74 -12.15
C GLN A 139 -24.25 15.62 -11.82
N GLN A 140 -24.28 16.82 -12.39
CA GLN A 140 -25.36 17.80 -12.16
C GLN A 140 -25.66 18.02 -10.66
N GLY A 141 -24.62 18.02 -9.83
CA GLY A 141 -24.74 18.19 -8.39
C GLY A 141 -25.20 16.95 -7.62
N VAL A 142 -25.43 15.81 -8.28
CA VAL A 142 -25.93 14.57 -7.65
C VAL A 142 -24.81 13.51 -7.62
N TRP A 143 -24.58 12.95 -6.46
CA TRP A 143 -23.65 11.83 -6.28
C TRP A 143 -24.31 10.50 -6.63
N GLN A 144 -23.58 9.68 -7.37
CA GLN A 144 -23.93 8.32 -7.75
C GLN A 144 -22.75 7.37 -7.46
N GLU A 145 -23.03 6.13 -7.09
CA GLU A 145 -21.99 5.10 -7.02
C GLU A 145 -21.81 4.51 -8.43
N ARG A 146 -20.57 4.55 -8.93
CA ARG A 146 -20.21 3.97 -10.21
C ARG A 146 -19.77 2.52 -10.01
N GLY A 147 -20.41 1.62 -10.71
CA GLY A 147 -20.15 0.19 -10.71
C GLY A 147 -19.92 -0.35 -12.12
N VAL A 148 -19.76 -1.66 -12.20
CA VAL A 148 -19.50 -2.38 -13.46
C VAL A 148 -20.65 -3.31 -13.77
N VAL A 149 -21.11 -3.31 -15.02
CA VAL A 149 -22.14 -4.20 -15.56
C VAL A 149 -21.62 -4.92 -16.81
N VAL A 150 -22.30 -5.97 -17.22
CA VAL A 150 -22.10 -6.57 -18.55
C VAL A 150 -22.71 -5.61 -19.57
N GLY A 151 -21.88 -5.00 -20.39
CA GLY A 151 -22.30 -4.02 -21.42
C GLY A 151 -22.80 -4.72 -22.69
N SER A 152 -22.02 -5.66 -23.20
CA SER A 152 -22.39 -6.45 -24.39
C SER A 152 -21.78 -7.84 -24.34
N VAL A 153 -22.48 -8.76 -24.99
CA VAL A 153 -22.02 -10.14 -25.23
C VAL A 153 -22.10 -10.38 -26.72
N SER A 154 -21.05 -10.93 -27.34
CA SER A 154 -21.07 -11.31 -28.77
C SER A 154 -22.10 -12.40 -29.02
N GLU A 155 -22.55 -12.55 -30.29
CA GLU A 155 -23.58 -13.55 -30.67
C GLU A 155 -23.18 -14.98 -30.35
N ASP A 156 -21.90 -15.30 -30.40
CA ASP A 156 -21.30 -16.57 -30.01
C ASP A 156 -21.14 -16.77 -28.48
N GLY A 157 -21.35 -15.72 -27.70
CA GLY A 157 -21.18 -15.72 -26.23
C GLY A 157 -19.72 -15.71 -25.76
N GLU A 158 -18.76 -15.70 -26.68
CA GLU A 158 -17.34 -15.82 -26.33
C GLU A 158 -16.69 -14.48 -25.90
N ASN A 159 -17.24 -13.35 -26.37
CA ASN A 159 -16.71 -12.03 -26.04
C ASN A 159 -17.67 -11.25 -25.15
N ILE A 160 -17.27 -11.03 -23.93
CA ILE A 160 -18.00 -10.21 -22.96
C ILE A 160 -17.26 -8.86 -22.82
N ARG A 161 -18.01 -7.77 -22.97
CA ARG A 161 -17.51 -6.42 -22.68
C ARG A 161 -18.20 -5.90 -21.45
N PHE A 162 -17.40 -5.38 -20.52
CA PHE A 162 -17.90 -4.66 -19.36
C PHE A 162 -18.16 -3.19 -19.69
N ALA A 163 -19.07 -2.58 -18.94
CA ALA A 163 -19.38 -1.15 -19.04
C ALA A 163 -19.57 -0.56 -17.65
N TRP A 164 -19.35 0.74 -17.57
CA TRP A 164 -19.69 1.50 -16.37
C TRP A 164 -21.22 1.68 -16.28
N ALA A 165 -21.73 1.63 -15.05
CA ALA A 165 -23.12 1.97 -14.74
C ALA A 165 -23.20 2.65 -13.39
N GLU A 166 -23.99 3.70 -13.32
CA GLU A 166 -24.23 4.50 -12.14
C GLU A 166 -25.51 4.05 -11.45
N ARG A 167 -25.50 4.12 -10.12
CA ARG A 167 -26.69 3.92 -9.29
C ARG A 167 -26.83 5.00 -8.22
N PRO A 168 -28.05 5.38 -7.80
CA PRO A 168 -28.25 6.27 -6.69
C PRO A 168 -27.54 5.78 -5.42
N THR A 169 -26.93 6.71 -4.68
CA THR A 169 -26.22 6.38 -3.45
C THR A 169 -26.36 7.47 -2.38
N GLN A 170 -26.28 7.07 -1.12
CA GLN A 170 -26.10 7.98 0.02
C GLN A 170 -24.62 8.20 0.39
N LEU A 171 -23.70 7.45 -0.25
CA LEU A 171 -22.27 7.62 -0.03
C LEU A 171 -21.80 8.99 -0.49
N ARG A 172 -20.87 9.55 0.26
CA ARG A 172 -20.22 10.84 -0.04
C ARG A 172 -18.73 10.71 0.21
N PRO A 173 -17.88 11.48 -0.49
CA PRO A 173 -16.52 11.67 -0.04
C PRO A 173 -16.53 12.39 1.32
N PRO A 174 -15.55 12.15 2.20
CA PRO A 174 -15.51 12.80 3.53
C PRO A 174 -15.37 14.32 3.42
N VAL A 175 -14.72 14.81 2.35
CA VAL A 175 -14.65 16.23 2.00
C VAL A 175 -15.29 16.44 0.63
N GLU A 176 -16.35 17.20 0.57
CA GLU A 176 -16.96 17.57 -0.72
C GLU A 176 -16.14 18.70 -1.38
N PRO A 177 -15.64 18.49 -2.61
CA PRO A 177 -14.94 19.54 -3.33
C PRO A 177 -15.87 20.69 -3.72
N GLU A 178 -15.40 21.92 -3.61
CA GLU A 178 -16.12 23.10 -4.09
C GLU A 178 -16.13 23.13 -5.62
N LEU A 179 -17.25 22.74 -6.21
CA LEU A 179 -17.41 22.60 -7.65
C LEU A 179 -18.70 23.26 -8.14
N PRO A 180 -18.69 23.82 -9.36
CA PRO A 180 -19.92 24.25 -10.02
C PRO A 180 -20.93 23.10 -10.13
N PRO A 181 -22.24 23.39 -10.13
CA PRO A 181 -23.28 22.35 -10.21
C PRO A 181 -23.14 21.44 -11.45
N GLU A 182 -22.74 22.02 -12.58
CA GLU A 182 -22.54 21.33 -13.85
C GLU A 182 -21.26 20.51 -13.94
N ALA A 183 -20.32 20.70 -13.04
CA ALA A 183 -19.05 19.99 -13.09
C ALA A 183 -19.23 18.50 -12.80
N GLU A 184 -18.64 17.68 -13.63
CA GLU A 184 -18.47 16.26 -13.35
C GLU A 184 -17.24 16.06 -12.48
N TYR A 185 -17.36 15.16 -11.51
CA TYR A 185 -16.27 14.83 -10.60
C TYR A 185 -16.33 13.34 -10.22
N LEU A 186 -15.29 12.62 -10.59
CA LEU A 186 -15.10 11.23 -10.20
C LEU A 186 -14.05 11.16 -9.09
N THR A 187 -14.32 10.37 -8.07
CA THR A 187 -13.39 10.13 -6.97
C THR A 187 -13.61 8.76 -6.34
N GLU A 188 -12.72 8.36 -5.45
CA GLU A 188 -12.79 7.12 -4.68
C GLU A 188 -13.07 7.40 -3.21
N ILE A 189 -13.66 6.40 -2.54
CA ILE A 189 -13.65 6.25 -1.08
C ILE A 189 -13.08 4.88 -0.74
N HIS A 190 -12.44 4.75 0.45
CA HIS A 190 -11.59 3.62 0.81
C HIS A 190 -12.13 2.75 1.96
N PRO A 191 -13.39 2.29 1.94
CA PRO A 191 -13.96 1.58 3.10
C PRO A 191 -13.24 0.27 3.44
N GLN A 192 -12.54 -0.36 2.47
CA GLN A 192 -11.77 -1.59 2.73
C GLN A 192 -10.42 -1.30 3.37
N GLY A 193 -9.70 -0.25 2.94
CA GLY A 193 -8.45 0.18 3.56
C GLY A 193 -8.69 0.64 5.01
N GLU A 194 -9.72 1.45 5.23
CA GLU A 194 -10.13 1.90 6.56
C GLU A 194 -10.52 0.72 7.47
N ALA A 195 -11.31 -0.24 6.97
CA ALA A 195 -11.68 -1.44 7.71
C ALA A 195 -10.47 -2.36 8.00
N PHE A 196 -9.47 -2.40 7.11
CA PHE A 196 -8.23 -3.12 7.35
C PHE A 196 -7.46 -2.50 8.51
N VAL A 197 -7.30 -1.18 8.54
CA VAL A 197 -6.62 -0.47 9.63
C VAL A 197 -7.36 -0.65 10.95
N ALA A 198 -8.70 -0.53 10.96
CA ALA A 198 -9.52 -0.81 12.13
C ALA A 198 -9.38 -2.27 12.61
N THR A 199 -9.26 -3.23 11.68
CA THR A 199 -9.01 -4.64 12.02
C THR A 199 -7.64 -4.82 12.66
N LEU A 200 -6.58 -4.19 12.15
CA LEU A 200 -5.26 -4.21 12.78
C LEU A 200 -5.33 -3.63 14.19
N ALA A 201 -6.02 -2.50 14.35
CA ALA A 201 -6.21 -1.87 15.66
C ALA A 201 -6.95 -2.79 16.64
N ASP A 202 -7.95 -3.54 16.19
CA ASP A 202 -8.66 -4.51 17.05
C ASP A 202 -7.77 -5.69 17.47
N ARG A 203 -6.86 -6.13 16.61
CA ARG A 203 -5.99 -7.29 16.86
C ARG A 203 -4.72 -6.95 17.61
N ILE A 204 -4.15 -5.77 17.39
CA ILE A 204 -2.91 -5.36 18.06
C ILE A 204 -3.22 -4.98 19.51
N THR A 205 -2.60 -5.71 20.44
CA THR A 205 -2.65 -5.40 21.87
C THR A 205 -1.48 -4.52 22.30
N ARG A 206 -0.33 -4.66 21.64
CA ARG A 206 0.89 -3.91 21.89
C ARG A 206 1.76 -3.90 20.63
N GLY A 207 2.02 -2.74 20.07
CA GLY A 207 2.86 -2.68 18.88
C GLY A 207 2.74 -1.38 18.10
N ALA A 208 3.24 -1.42 16.89
CA ALA A 208 3.22 -0.32 15.95
C ALA A 208 2.88 -0.79 14.53
N VAL A 209 2.42 0.13 13.69
CA VAL A 209 2.09 -0.13 12.27
C VAL A 209 2.77 0.91 11.41
N LEU A 210 3.60 0.49 10.49
CA LEU A 210 4.21 1.31 9.45
C LEU A 210 3.58 0.95 8.11
N LEU A 211 2.90 1.91 7.49
CA LEU A 211 2.36 1.76 6.14
C LEU A 211 3.03 2.77 5.22
N ILE A 212 3.52 2.28 4.08
CA ILE A 212 4.16 3.10 3.05
C ILE A 212 3.39 2.85 1.75
N ASP A 213 2.84 3.93 1.18
CA ASP A 213 2.00 3.84 0.00
C ASP A 213 1.93 5.19 -0.72
N TYR A 214 1.45 5.23 -1.96
CA TYR A 214 1.24 6.49 -2.65
C TYR A 214 -0.17 7.04 -2.42
N GLY A 215 -0.22 8.34 -2.12
CA GLY A 215 -1.49 8.97 -1.78
C GLY A 215 -1.33 10.36 -1.16
N PHE A 216 -2.42 10.83 -0.59
CA PHE A 216 -2.54 12.21 -0.13
C PHE A 216 -3.37 12.29 1.17
N GLY A 217 -3.23 13.42 1.88
CA GLY A 217 -4.24 13.86 2.84
C GLY A 217 -5.52 14.32 2.13
N GLU A 218 -6.65 14.34 2.83
CA GLU A 218 -7.97 14.63 2.25
C GLU A 218 -8.06 15.94 1.46
N PRO A 219 -7.49 17.08 1.91
CA PRO A 219 -7.58 18.33 1.16
C PRO A 219 -6.96 18.26 -0.24
N GLU A 220 -5.91 17.43 -0.37
CA GLU A 220 -5.23 17.21 -1.64
C GLU A 220 -5.89 16.07 -2.42
N TYR A 221 -6.37 15.03 -1.73
CA TYR A 221 -7.05 13.88 -2.34
C TYR A 221 -8.32 14.31 -3.06
N TYR A 222 -9.19 15.07 -2.38
CA TYR A 222 -10.46 15.56 -2.92
C TYR A 222 -10.38 16.95 -3.55
N HIS A 223 -9.18 17.35 -4.00
CA HIS A 223 -8.99 18.65 -4.64
C HIS A 223 -9.80 18.75 -5.96
N PRO A 224 -10.47 19.90 -6.26
CA PRO A 224 -11.30 20.06 -7.45
C PRO A 224 -10.63 19.72 -8.78
N GLN A 225 -9.31 19.93 -8.90
CA GLN A 225 -8.53 19.59 -10.10
C GLN A 225 -8.32 18.09 -10.28
N ARG A 226 -8.56 17.24 -9.27
CA ARG A 226 -8.45 15.78 -9.33
C ARG A 226 -9.79 15.14 -9.70
N HIS A 227 -10.46 15.70 -10.70
CA HIS A 227 -11.83 15.38 -11.09
C HIS A 227 -12.01 14.06 -11.85
N MET A 228 -10.92 13.37 -12.19
CA MET A 228 -10.93 12.06 -12.86
C MET A 228 -10.67 10.89 -11.90
N GLY A 229 -10.57 11.15 -10.59
CA GLY A 229 -10.15 10.17 -9.60
C GLY A 229 -8.66 9.85 -9.66
N THR A 230 -8.29 8.76 -9.00
CA THR A 230 -6.89 8.31 -8.88
C THR A 230 -6.68 6.87 -9.34
N LEU A 231 -7.76 6.19 -9.78
CA LEU A 231 -7.69 4.81 -10.22
C LEU A 231 -6.81 4.67 -11.44
N VAL A 232 -5.85 3.76 -11.37
CA VAL A 232 -4.85 3.52 -12.41
C VAL A 232 -4.65 2.01 -12.59
N CYS A 233 -4.32 1.60 -13.82
CA CYS A 233 -4.07 0.21 -14.17
C CYS A 233 -2.64 0.05 -14.67
N HIS A 234 -1.97 -1.03 -14.24
CA HIS A 234 -0.62 -1.37 -14.66
C HIS A 234 -0.61 -2.73 -15.38
N HIS A 235 0.05 -2.78 -16.54
CA HIS A 235 0.26 -4.00 -17.29
C HIS A 235 1.53 -3.91 -18.15
N LEU A 236 2.48 -4.82 -17.95
CA LEU A 236 3.76 -4.88 -18.66
C LEU A 236 4.48 -3.51 -18.70
N HIS A 237 4.57 -2.85 -17.54
CA HIS A 237 5.14 -1.50 -17.38
C HIS A 237 4.44 -0.39 -18.18
N GLN A 238 3.23 -0.66 -18.66
CA GLN A 238 2.36 0.36 -19.26
C GLN A 238 1.28 0.74 -18.25
N VAL A 239 0.91 2.01 -18.28
CA VAL A 239 -0.09 2.60 -17.40
C VAL A 239 -1.28 3.07 -18.25
N ASP A 240 -2.48 2.71 -17.81
CA ASP A 240 -3.73 3.21 -18.40
C ASP A 240 -4.81 3.38 -17.30
N SER A 241 -5.94 3.98 -17.64
CA SER A 241 -7.04 4.26 -16.71
C SER A 241 -8.30 3.42 -16.98
N ASP A 242 -8.22 2.38 -17.80
CA ASP A 242 -9.39 1.54 -18.13
C ASP A 242 -9.33 0.16 -17.46
N PRO A 243 -9.96 -0.04 -16.28
CA PRO A 243 -9.96 -1.32 -15.58
C PRO A 243 -10.93 -2.35 -16.19
N LEU A 244 -11.70 -1.97 -17.24
CA LEU A 244 -12.67 -2.85 -17.88
C LEU A 244 -12.07 -3.68 -19.03
N VAL A 245 -10.83 -3.36 -19.41
CA VAL A 245 -10.07 -4.10 -20.42
C VAL A 245 -9.00 -4.95 -19.75
N LEU A 246 -8.78 -6.18 -20.24
CA LEU A 246 -7.82 -7.14 -19.66
C LEU A 246 -8.10 -7.45 -18.18
N VAL A 247 -9.37 -7.58 -17.82
CA VAL A 247 -9.81 -7.83 -16.44
C VAL A 247 -9.16 -9.09 -15.88
N GLY A 248 -8.57 -8.99 -14.69
CA GLY A 248 -7.78 -10.06 -14.05
C GLY A 248 -6.35 -10.18 -14.57
N LEU A 249 -5.95 -9.40 -15.56
CA LEU A 249 -4.62 -9.39 -16.16
C LEU A 249 -3.83 -8.11 -15.89
N LYS A 250 -4.50 -7.06 -15.39
CA LYS A 250 -3.90 -5.79 -14.98
C LYS A 250 -3.95 -5.68 -13.46
N ASP A 251 -2.96 -5.05 -12.91
CA ASP A 251 -3.07 -4.46 -11.58
C ASP A 251 -3.97 -3.23 -11.65
N ILE A 252 -4.81 -3.07 -10.65
CA ILE A 252 -5.75 -1.94 -10.54
C ILE A 252 -5.57 -1.34 -9.15
N THR A 253 -5.04 -0.16 -9.08
CA THR A 253 -4.72 0.53 -7.84
C THR A 253 -5.41 1.89 -7.77
N ALA A 254 -5.53 2.44 -6.57
CA ALA A 254 -5.99 3.79 -6.34
C ALA A 254 -5.10 4.45 -5.28
N HIS A 255 -4.88 5.75 -5.36
CA HIS A 255 -4.12 6.46 -4.34
C HIS A 255 -4.79 6.31 -2.97
N VAL A 256 -3.99 6.28 -1.92
CA VAL A 256 -4.47 6.13 -0.54
C VAL A 256 -4.92 7.49 0.02
N ASN A 257 -6.09 7.52 0.65
CA ASN A 257 -6.49 8.62 1.51
C ASN A 257 -5.88 8.42 2.91
N PHE A 258 -4.76 9.08 3.18
CA PHE A 258 -4.06 8.95 4.45
C PHE A 258 -4.80 9.59 5.63
N THR A 259 -5.63 10.61 5.41
CA THR A 259 -6.51 11.14 6.46
C THR A 259 -7.53 10.10 6.87
N GLY A 260 -8.21 9.44 5.92
CA GLY A 260 -9.13 8.34 6.22
C GLY A 260 -8.46 7.19 6.95
N THR A 261 -7.22 6.85 6.57
CA THR A 261 -6.38 5.86 7.26
C THR A 261 -6.11 6.27 8.72
N ALA A 262 -5.72 7.52 8.95
CA ALA A 262 -5.43 8.05 10.28
C ALA A 262 -6.69 8.09 11.16
N VAL A 263 -7.81 8.57 10.62
CA VAL A 263 -9.11 8.62 11.32
C VAL A 263 -9.57 7.21 11.69
N ALA A 264 -9.52 6.26 10.77
CA ALA A 264 -9.88 4.87 11.05
C ALA A 264 -9.02 4.25 12.16
N ALA A 265 -7.72 4.58 12.20
CA ALA A 265 -6.81 4.15 13.25
C ALA A 265 -7.21 4.76 14.62
N GLN A 266 -7.43 6.08 14.67
CA GLN A 266 -7.80 6.79 15.89
C GLN A 266 -9.14 6.34 16.44
N ASP A 267 -10.15 6.18 15.59
CA ASP A 267 -11.48 5.69 15.98
C ASP A 267 -11.42 4.27 16.55
N ALA A 268 -10.46 3.47 16.11
CA ALA A 268 -10.19 2.13 16.63
C ALA A 268 -9.20 2.10 17.82
N GLY A 269 -8.80 3.27 18.34
CA GLY A 269 -7.98 3.41 19.55
C GLY A 269 -6.50 3.19 19.31
N MET A 270 -5.98 3.58 18.14
CA MET A 270 -4.54 3.74 17.89
C MET A 270 -4.14 5.22 17.94
N ASP A 271 -2.87 5.46 18.24
CA ASP A 271 -2.25 6.76 18.13
C ASP A 271 -1.56 6.91 16.77
N VAL A 272 -1.67 8.09 16.15
CA VAL A 272 -0.90 8.47 14.95
C VAL A 272 0.39 9.13 15.43
N LEU A 273 1.53 8.52 15.14
CA LEU A 273 2.84 8.98 15.61
C LEU A 273 3.57 9.85 14.59
N GLY A 274 3.24 9.75 13.31
CA GLY A 274 3.87 10.54 12.27
C GLY A 274 3.30 10.25 10.88
N TYR A 275 3.35 11.26 10.02
CA TYR A 275 3.00 11.18 8.60
C TYR A 275 3.95 12.05 7.80
N THR A 276 4.62 11.49 6.81
CA THR A 276 5.60 12.22 6.00
C THR A 276 5.74 11.64 4.59
N THR A 277 6.52 12.27 3.73
CA THR A 277 6.87 11.69 2.42
C THR A 277 7.90 10.58 2.57
N GLN A 278 7.93 9.65 1.63
CA GLN A 278 8.95 8.62 1.60
C GLN A 278 10.37 9.21 1.60
N ALA A 279 10.59 10.31 0.88
CA ALA A 279 11.88 10.97 0.86
C ALA A 279 12.33 11.38 2.27
N HIS A 280 11.50 12.11 3.02
CA HIS A 280 11.82 12.50 4.39
C HIS A 280 11.98 11.30 5.32
N PHE A 281 11.07 10.33 5.22
CA PHE A 281 11.15 9.09 6.00
C PHE A 281 12.50 8.40 5.81
N LEU A 282 12.92 8.16 4.57
CA LEU A 282 14.17 7.47 4.28
C LEU A 282 15.40 8.31 4.65
N ILE A 283 15.36 9.64 4.48
CA ILE A 283 16.44 10.55 4.91
C ILE A 283 16.60 10.46 6.43
N ASN A 284 15.51 10.52 7.18
CA ASN A 284 15.53 10.40 8.64
C ASN A 284 16.06 9.02 9.09
N CYS A 285 15.75 7.96 8.36
CA CYS A 285 16.27 6.61 8.60
C CYS A 285 17.73 6.43 8.14
N GLY A 286 18.40 7.47 7.63
CA GLY A 286 19.84 7.47 7.34
C GLY A 286 20.22 7.27 5.87
N LEU A 287 19.32 7.54 4.91
CA LEU A 287 19.58 7.38 3.47
C LEU A 287 20.84 8.15 3.02
N GLY A 288 21.07 9.37 3.50
CA GLY A 288 22.25 10.14 3.11
C GLY A 288 23.56 9.40 3.37
N ALA A 289 23.75 8.89 4.58
CA ALA A 289 24.93 8.12 4.94
C ALA A 289 25.07 6.81 4.14
N LYS A 290 23.95 6.20 3.76
CA LYS A 290 23.96 4.99 2.90
C LYS A 290 24.39 5.31 1.48
N LEU A 291 23.90 6.41 0.89
CA LEU A 291 24.26 6.81 -0.48
C LEU A 291 25.77 7.05 -0.63
N ASP A 292 26.41 7.60 0.39
CA ASP A 292 27.87 7.85 0.38
C ASP A 292 28.71 6.56 0.33
N GLN A 293 28.16 5.44 0.78
CA GLN A 293 28.83 4.15 0.83
C GLN A 293 28.59 3.30 -0.43
N LEU A 294 27.67 3.68 -1.30
CA LEU A 294 27.26 2.90 -2.46
C LEU A 294 28.11 3.20 -3.70
N GLU A 295 28.37 2.16 -4.48
CA GLU A 295 28.87 2.28 -5.84
C GLU A 295 27.86 3.02 -6.74
N VAL A 296 28.36 3.66 -7.81
CA VAL A 296 27.59 4.61 -8.66
C VAL A 296 26.25 4.05 -9.13
N ILE A 297 26.21 2.79 -9.59
CA ILE A 297 24.96 2.19 -10.11
C ILE A 297 23.97 1.94 -8.98
N ALA A 298 24.40 1.40 -7.85
CA ALA A 298 23.55 1.16 -6.69
C ALA A 298 23.07 2.48 -6.09
N ARG A 299 23.92 3.49 -6.03
CA ARG A 299 23.58 4.87 -5.60
C ARG A 299 22.50 5.47 -6.49
N SER A 300 22.63 5.35 -7.81
CA SER A 300 21.62 5.86 -8.75
C SER A 300 20.24 5.21 -8.54
N LYS A 301 20.19 3.89 -8.30
CA LYS A 301 18.95 3.20 -7.99
C LYS A 301 18.36 3.64 -6.64
N ALA A 302 19.18 3.71 -5.59
CA ALA A 302 18.74 4.14 -4.28
C ALA A 302 18.28 5.61 -4.26
N ALA A 303 18.90 6.49 -5.05
CA ALA A 303 18.50 7.88 -5.16
C ALA A 303 17.07 8.06 -5.70
N LYS A 304 16.58 7.17 -6.57
CA LYS A 304 15.19 7.20 -7.07
C LYS A 304 14.15 7.09 -5.96
N LEU A 305 14.48 6.40 -4.87
CA LEU A 305 13.59 6.25 -3.71
C LEU A 305 13.23 7.61 -3.06
N MET A 306 14.09 8.63 -3.22
CA MET A 306 13.89 9.96 -2.62
C MET A 306 13.64 11.07 -3.64
N MET A 307 13.82 10.83 -4.94
CA MET A 307 13.61 11.87 -5.95
C MET A 307 12.14 12.24 -6.05
N GLU A 308 11.84 13.55 -6.06
CA GLU A 308 10.49 14.11 -6.02
C GLU A 308 9.59 13.59 -7.14
N HIS A 309 10.10 13.51 -8.36
CA HIS A 309 9.37 13.07 -9.54
C HIS A 309 9.39 11.54 -9.78
N GLU A 310 10.01 10.79 -8.89
CA GLU A 310 9.99 9.32 -8.88
C GLU A 310 9.10 8.86 -7.71
N MET A 311 9.69 8.31 -6.65
CA MET A 311 8.94 7.77 -5.50
C MET A 311 8.90 8.70 -4.28
N GLY A 312 9.81 9.71 -4.23
CA GLY A 312 10.08 10.44 -2.99
C GLY A 312 8.92 11.28 -2.47
N GLU A 313 8.19 12.00 -3.33
CA GLU A 313 7.05 12.84 -2.92
C GLU A 313 5.71 12.11 -3.06
N PHE A 314 5.54 11.26 -4.07
CA PHE A 314 4.28 10.54 -4.29
C PHE A 314 3.97 9.55 -3.18
N PHE A 315 4.98 8.82 -2.73
CA PHE A 315 4.83 7.88 -1.62
C PHE A 315 4.87 8.61 -0.28
N LYS A 316 4.07 8.12 0.65
CA LYS A 316 3.96 8.61 2.03
C LYS A 316 4.17 7.46 2.99
N ALA A 317 4.72 7.79 4.14
CA ALA A 317 4.80 6.88 5.28
C ALA A 317 3.89 7.39 6.39
N ILE A 318 3.15 6.49 7.01
CA ILE A 318 2.38 6.75 8.24
C ILE A 318 2.79 5.74 9.31
N MET A 319 2.97 6.23 10.54
CA MET A 319 3.28 5.40 11.70
C MET A 319 2.17 5.50 12.72
N LEU A 320 1.66 4.34 13.14
CA LEU A 320 0.60 4.20 14.13
C LEU A 320 1.11 3.36 15.30
N SER A 321 0.53 3.53 16.49
CA SER A 321 0.86 2.67 17.63
C SER A 321 -0.37 2.29 18.48
N LYS A 322 -0.25 1.21 19.25
CA LYS A 322 -1.27 0.79 20.20
C LYS A 322 -0.67 0.11 21.41
N GLY A 323 -1.23 0.43 22.59
CA GLY A 323 -0.84 -0.21 23.84
C GLY A 323 0.56 0.14 24.35
N VAL A 324 1.11 1.27 23.89
CA VAL A 324 2.44 1.78 24.24
C VAL A 324 2.39 3.29 24.49
N GLU A 325 3.41 3.83 25.14
CA GLU A 325 3.56 5.28 25.24
C GLU A 325 3.88 5.89 23.88
N ILE A 326 3.36 7.09 23.64
CA ILE A 326 3.64 7.87 22.43
C ILE A 326 5.13 8.25 22.42
N TRP A 327 5.79 8.06 21.29
CA TRP A 327 7.18 8.49 21.07
C TRP A 327 7.33 9.20 19.72
N GLU A 328 8.46 9.82 19.48
CA GLU A 328 8.82 10.39 18.19
C GLU A 328 9.59 9.34 17.38
N PRO A 329 8.98 8.71 16.34
CA PRO A 329 9.65 7.67 15.58
C PRO A 329 10.79 8.22 14.72
N VAL A 330 11.89 7.49 14.62
CA VAL A 330 13.11 7.95 13.94
C VAL A 330 12.87 8.44 12.51
N GLY A 331 11.98 7.79 11.77
CA GLY A 331 11.64 8.16 10.39
C GLY A 331 10.82 9.44 10.25
N PHE A 332 10.37 10.07 11.35
CA PHE A 332 9.45 11.21 11.35
C PHE A 332 9.97 12.46 12.09
N VAL A 333 11.20 12.42 12.59
CA VAL A 333 11.81 13.53 13.36
C VAL A 333 11.95 14.84 12.57
N GLN A 334 12.01 14.77 11.25
CA GLN A 334 12.03 15.94 10.38
C GLN A 334 11.05 15.76 9.23
N GLY A 335 10.41 16.87 8.81
CA GLY A 335 9.49 16.86 7.68
C GLY A 335 8.18 16.15 7.96
N ASP A 336 7.80 15.99 9.25
CA ASP A 336 6.47 15.49 9.62
C ASP A 336 5.36 16.40 9.07
N ARG A 337 4.33 15.78 8.54
CA ARG A 337 3.20 16.43 7.87
C ARG A 337 1.85 16.05 8.48
N MET A 338 1.80 15.59 9.74
CA MET A 338 0.53 15.24 10.40
C MET A 338 -0.50 16.38 10.36
N HIS A 339 -0.06 17.63 10.32
CA HIS A 339 -0.94 18.79 10.16
C HIS A 339 -1.67 18.84 8.80
N ARG A 340 -1.39 17.94 7.88
CA ARG A 340 -2.05 17.81 6.57
C ARG A 340 -3.00 16.62 6.48
N LEU A 341 -3.13 15.85 7.55
CA LEU A 341 -4.08 14.75 7.67
C LEU A 341 -5.49 15.25 8.01
#